data_ad32a617341fac4bc695898e9a9589c6
#
_entry.id   ad32a617341fac4bc695898e9a9589c6
#
_cell.length_a   1.000
_cell.length_b   1.000
_cell.length_c   1.000
_cell.angle_alpha   90.00
_cell.angle_beta   90.00
_cell.angle_gamma   90.00
#
_symmetry.space_group_name_H-M   'P 1'
#
loop_
_entity.id
_entity.type
_entity.pdbx_description
1 polymer ?
#
loop_
_entity_poly.entity_id
_entity_poly.type
_entity_poly.pdbx_seq_one_letter_code
_entity_poly.pdbx_strand_id
1 'polypeptide(L)'
;MEIRRRPPNPTVRVENLEYAVPHREAQAKNILEEIVWHKDIEIKNFKKIVSLEDLIKKIENLPAPKDFYKNILESKIKPGVIAEIKKASPSKGVIRKDFNPEDIAICYEGLGASCISVLTDQRFFQGSYEILETVRKSTNLPLLCKDFIISAYQIYKARVSGADAILLIAAI
;
A
#
# COMPACT_ATOMS: atom_id res chain seq x y z
N MET A 1 -22.64 8.57 -9.76
CA MET A 1 -21.71 8.33 -8.64
C MET A 1 -20.95 9.63 -8.43
N GLU A 2 -21.33 10.39 -7.41
CA GLU A 2 -20.71 11.67 -7.13
C GLU A 2 -19.35 11.39 -6.46
N ILE A 3 -18.27 11.63 -7.19
CA ILE A 3 -16.94 11.60 -6.58
C ILE A 3 -16.91 12.79 -5.63
N ARG A 4 -17.10 12.55 -4.35
CA ARG A 4 -16.91 13.57 -3.32
C ARG A 4 -15.44 13.95 -3.28
N ARG A 5 -15.07 14.86 -4.16
CA ARG A 5 -13.86 15.65 -3.93
C ARG A 5 -14.08 16.33 -2.58
N ARG A 6 -13.13 16.20 -1.67
CA ARG A 6 -13.14 17.05 -0.49
C ARG A 6 -13.36 18.49 -0.93
N PRO A 7 -14.23 19.25 -0.25
CA PRO A 7 -14.22 20.69 -0.44
C PRO A 7 -12.77 21.13 -0.22
N PRO A 8 -12.26 22.06 -1.06
CA PRO A 8 -10.89 22.52 -0.92
C PRO A 8 -10.70 23.00 0.52
N ASN A 9 -10.01 22.20 1.31
CA ASN A 9 -9.56 22.64 2.61
C ASN A 9 -8.45 23.66 2.30
N PRO A 10 -8.49 24.89 2.81
CA PRO A 10 -7.46 25.88 2.57
C PRO A 10 -6.05 25.39 2.98
N THR A 11 -5.95 24.29 3.71
CA THR A 11 -4.69 23.64 4.07
C THR A 11 -4.21 22.59 3.07
N VAL A 12 -5.00 22.24 2.05
CA VAL A 12 -4.56 21.33 0.98
C VAL A 12 -3.92 22.16 -0.14
N ARG A 13 -2.60 22.24 -0.14
CA ARG A 13 -1.83 22.76 -1.29
C ARG A 13 -1.54 21.59 -2.23
N VAL A 14 -2.17 21.62 -3.39
CA VAL A 14 -1.96 20.62 -4.46
C VAL A 14 -0.56 20.77 -5.10
N GLU A 15 0.08 21.92 -4.91
CA GLU A 15 1.37 22.26 -5.54
C GLU A 15 2.51 21.29 -5.24
N ASN A 16 2.46 20.58 -4.10
CA ASN A 16 3.53 19.65 -3.70
C ASN A 16 3.06 18.21 -3.47
N LEU A 17 1.84 17.84 -3.87
CA LEU A 17 1.24 16.52 -3.59
C LEU A 17 1.30 16.13 -2.08
N GLU A 18 1.37 17.11 -1.20
CA GLU A 18 1.36 16.91 0.24
C GLU A 18 -0.04 17.13 0.79
N TYR A 19 -0.51 16.13 1.51
CA TYR A 19 -1.77 16.18 2.20
C TYR A 19 -1.61 16.95 3.51
N ALA A 20 -2.25 18.12 3.65
CA ALA A 20 -2.22 18.86 4.90
C ALA A 20 -3.32 18.35 5.84
N VAL A 21 -2.92 17.80 6.97
CA VAL A 21 -3.85 17.40 8.04
C VAL A 21 -4.41 18.65 8.71
N PRO A 22 -5.73 18.74 8.94
CA PRO A 22 -6.33 19.86 9.66
C PRO A 22 -5.81 19.98 11.09
N HIS A 23 -6.02 21.15 11.69
CA HIS A 23 -5.60 21.51 13.03
C HIS A 23 -5.89 20.40 14.08
N ARG A 24 -5.09 20.32 15.16
CA ARG A 24 -5.15 19.29 16.21
C ARG A 24 -6.52 19.07 16.86
N GLU A 25 -7.44 20.04 16.76
CA GLU A 25 -8.80 19.99 17.30
C GLU A 25 -9.84 19.47 16.31
N ALA A 26 -9.46 19.24 15.05
CA ALA A 26 -10.38 18.73 14.06
C ALA A 26 -10.68 17.25 14.30
N GLN A 27 -11.96 16.89 14.29
CA GLN A 27 -12.41 15.51 14.36
C GLN A 27 -12.60 14.93 12.95
N ALA A 28 -12.13 13.71 12.73
CA ALA A 28 -12.34 13.01 11.47
C ALA A 28 -13.86 12.73 11.28
N LYS A 29 -14.40 13.08 10.12
CA LYS A 29 -15.81 12.90 9.81
C LYS A 29 -16.18 11.47 9.44
N ASN A 30 -15.20 10.68 9.04
CA ASN A 30 -15.35 9.28 8.62
C ASN A 30 -14.02 8.54 8.76
N ILE A 31 -14.09 7.22 8.67
CA ILE A 31 -12.93 6.35 8.80
C ILE A 31 -11.81 6.64 7.78
N LEU A 32 -12.15 7.07 6.56
CA LEU A 32 -11.16 7.39 5.54
C LEU A 32 -10.33 8.62 5.93
N GLU A 33 -10.98 9.65 6.48
CA GLU A 33 -10.27 10.81 7.02
C GLU A 33 -9.36 10.43 8.18
N GLU A 34 -9.84 9.60 9.10
CA GLU A 34 -9.04 9.12 10.22
C GLU A 34 -7.80 8.37 9.73
N ILE A 35 -7.96 7.49 8.76
CA ILE A 35 -6.84 6.74 8.16
C ILE A 35 -5.83 7.69 7.52
N VAL A 36 -6.29 8.62 6.70
CA VAL A 36 -5.42 9.58 5.98
C VAL A 36 -4.66 10.48 6.95
N TRP A 37 -5.30 10.97 8.01
CA TRP A 37 -4.61 11.78 9.02
C TRP A 37 -3.56 11.00 9.79
N HIS A 38 -3.86 9.75 10.11
CA HIS A 38 -2.87 8.88 10.74
C HIS A 38 -1.71 8.58 9.78
N LYS A 39 -1.99 8.37 8.51
CA LYS A 39 -0.99 8.12 7.48
C LYS A 39 -0.01 9.28 7.31
N ASP A 40 -0.47 10.53 7.39
CA ASP A 40 0.42 11.69 7.38
C ASP A 40 1.43 11.66 8.54
N ILE A 41 0.97 11.30 9.74
CA ILE A 41 1.84 11.14 10.92
C ILE A 41 2.85 10.01 10.69
N GLU A 42 2.38 8.87 10.18
CA GLU A 42 3.21 7.71 9.89
C GLU A 42 4.32 8.03 8.88
N ILE A 43 3.98 8.73 7.79
CA ILE A 43 4.94 9.17 6.78
C ILE A 43 6.00 10.11 7.38
N LYS A 44 5.58 11.07 8.21
CA LYS A 44 6.51 11.98 8.89
C LYS A 44 7.50 11.23 9.78
N ASN A 45 7.05 10.15 10.42
CA ASN A 45 7.92 9.31 11.23
C ASN A 45 8.87 8.48 10.38
N PHE A 46 8.40 7.89 9.28
CA PHE A 46 9.26 7.17 8.34
C PHE A 46 10.35 8.07 7.74
N LYS A 47 10.02 9.30 7.36
CA LYS A 47 10.99 10.29 6.84
C LYS A 47 12.10 10.63 7.83
N LYS A 48 11.86 10.51 9.14
CA LYS A 48 12.90 10.72 10.17
C LYS A 48 13.89 9.54 10.26
N ILE A 49 13.45 8.35 9.87
CA ILE A 49 14.26 7.11 9.96
C ILE A 49 15.04 6.90 8.66
N VAL A 50 14.39 7.11 7.51
CA VAL A 50 14.98 6.93 6.19
C VAL A 50 14.61 8.12 5.31
N SER A 51 15.61 8.80 4.77
CA SER A 51 15.39 9.95 3.89
C SER A 51 14.86 9.53 2.51
N LEU A 52 14.25 10.46 1.78
CA LEU A 52 13.84 10.20 0.40
C LEU A 52 15.04 9.90 -0.50
N GLU A 53 16.14 10.60 -0.29
CA GLU A 53 17.40 10.43 -1.02
C GLU A 53 17.96 9.00 -0.84
N ASP A 54 17.87 8.44 0.39
CA ASP A 54 18.31 7.08 0.66
C ASP A 54 17.41 6.03 -0.02
N LEU A 55 16.10 6.30 -0.09
CA LEU A 55 15.18 5.44 -0.83
C LEU A 55 15.48 5.46 -2.33
N ILE A 56 15.74 6.63 -2.91
CA ILE A 56 16.09 6.78 -4.33
C ILE A 56 17.37 5.99 -4.64
N LYS A 57 18.44 6.18 -3.85
CA LYS A 57 19.70 5.41 -4.01
C LYS A 57 19.50 3.90 -3.93
N LYS A 58 18.63 3.43 -3.03
CA LYS A 58 18.32 2.00 -2.94
C LYS A 58 17.64 1.48 -4.19
N ILE A 59 16.73 2.26 -4.78
CA ILE A 59 15.98 1.87 -5.98
C ILE A 59 16.90 1.71 -7.20
N GLU A 60 17.96 2.53 -7.33
CA GLU A 60 18.92 2.46 -8.44
C GLU A 60 19.57 1.06 -8.57
N ASN A 61 19.68 0.33 -7.45
CA ASN A 61 20.26 -1.01 -7.41
C ASN A 61 19.21 -2.14 -7.50
N LEU A 62 17.92 -1.81 -7.60
CA LEU A 62 16.87 -2.83 -7.71
C LEU A 62 16.62 -3.22 -9.18
N PRO A 63 16.26 -4.49 -9.43
CA PRO A 63 15.78 -4.88 -10.75
C PRO A 63 14.54 -4.07 -11.13
N ALA A 64 14.26 -3.95 -12.43
CA ALA A 64 13.01 -3.31 -12.89
C ALA A 64 11.77 -3.97 -12.23
N PRO A 65 10.71 -3.20 -11.96
CA PRO A 65 9.48 -3.77 -11.44
C PRO A 65 8.89 -4.77 -12.44
N LYS A 66 8.25 -5.81 -11.93
CA LYS A 66 7.53 -6.79 -12.75
C LYS A 66 6.30 -6.14 -13.35
N ASP A 67 5.96 -6.50 -14.57
CA ASP A 67 4.78 -5.96 -15.26
C ASP A 67 3.49 -6.57 -14.69
N PHE A 68 2.91 -5.86 -13.73
CA PHE A 68 1.69 -6.24 -13.03
C PHE A 68 0.50 -6.39 -13.98
N TYR A 69 0.37 -5.46 -14.94
CA TYR A 69 -0.73 -5.45 -15.91
C TYR A 69 -0.62 -6.63 -16.87
N LYS A 70 0.55 -6.82 -17.46
CA LYS A 70 0.82 -7.93 -18.39
C LYS A 70 0.55 -9.27 -17.73
N ASN A 71 0.96 -9.44 -16.47
CA ASN A 71 0.75 -10.70 -15.73
C ASN A 71 -0.73 -11.05 -15.55
N ILE A 72 -1.60 -10.04 -15.38
CA ILE A 72 -3.06 -10.24 -15.33
C ILE A 72 -3.60 -10.62 -16.71
N LEU A 73 -3.17 -9.91 -17.77
CA LEU A 73 -3.67 -10.17 -19.13
C LEU A 73 -3.24 -11.54 -19.66
N GLU A 74 -2.01 -11.94 -19.39
CA GLU A 74 -1.43 -13.21 -19.86
C GLU A 74 -1.64 -14.37 -18.88
N SER A 75 -2.45 -14.17 -17.83
CA SER A 75 -2.76 -15.22 -16.86
C SER A 75 -3.27 -16.50 -17.54
N LYS A 76 -2.73 -17.64 -17.14
CA LYS A 76 -3.17 -18.96 -17.61
C LYS A 76 -4.58 -19.28 -17.13
N ILE A 77 -4.96 -18.77 -15.97
CA ILE A 77 -6.31 -18.91 -15.39
C ILE A 77 -7.11 -17.66 -15.75
N LYS A 78 -8.29 -17.83 -16.31
CA LYS A 78 -9.18 -16.72 -16.70
C LYS A 78 -10.45 -16.72 -15.85
N PRO A 79 -10.83 -15.58 -15.29
CA PRO A 79 -10.14 -14.28 -15.30
C PRO A 79 -8.84 -14.32 -14.49
N GLY A 80 -7.87 -13.43 -14.83
CA GLY A 80 -6.66 -13.25 -14.01
C GLY A 80 -7.02 -12.85 -12.57
N VAL A 81 -6.35 -13.43 -11.59
CA VAL A 81 -6.67 -13.26 -10.16
C VAL A 81 -5.59 -12.44 -9.45
N ILE A 82 -6.00 -11.38 -8.77
CA ILE A 82 -5.18 -10.67 -7.78
C ILE A 82 -5.57 -11.21 -6.40
N ALA A 83 -4.71 -12.01 -5.78
CA ALA A 83 -4.94 -12.56 -4.46
C ALA A 83 -4.50 -11.57 -3.36
N GLU A 84 -5.31 -11.38 -2.32
CA GLU A 84 -5.03 -10.38 -1.27
C GLU A 84 -4.52 -11.04 0.02
N ILE A 85 -3.37 -10.56 0.51
CA ILE A 85 -2.82 -10.90 1.83
C ILE A 85 -3.23 -9.81 2.82
N LYS A 86 -4.16 -10.15 3.72
CA LYS A 86 -4.74 -9.24 4.70
C LYS A 86 -4.97 -9.93 6.04
N LYS A 87 -4.42 -9.36 7.12
CA LYS A 87 -4.57 -9.88 8.49
C LYS A 87 -5.84 -9.39 9.17
N ALA A 88 -6.14 -8.10 9.03
CA ALA A 88 -7.24 -7.45 9.73
C ALA A 88 -7.89 -6.37 8.86
N SER A 89 -9.07 -5.88 9.25
CA SER A 89 -9.71 -4.69 8.69
C SER A 89 -10.50 -3.94 9.77
N PRO A 90 -10.75 -2.62 9.60
CA PRO A 90 -11.53 -1.82 10.55
C PRO A 90 -12.93 -2.38 10.83
N SER A 91 -13.58 -2.93 9.80
CA SER A 91 -14.95 -3.43 9.88
C SER A 91 -15.09 -4.83 10.46
N LYS A 92 -14.04 -5.68 10.36
CA LYS A 92 -14.08 -7.10 10.78
C LYS A 92 -13.09 -7.46 11.87
N GLY A 93 -12.22 -6.52 12.27
CA GLY A 93 -11.11 -6.82 13.20
C GLY A 93 -10.12 -7.80 12.58
N VAL A 94 -9.55 -8.68 13.40
CA VAL A 94 -8.63 -9.74 12.94
C VAL A 94 -9.41 -10.79 12.13
N ILE A 95 -9.06 -10.92 10.85
CA ILE A 95 -9.68 -11.88 9.91
C ILE A 95 -8.97 -13.22 9.99
N ARG A 96 -7.63 -13.20 10.12
CA ARG A 96 -6.80 -14.40 10.18
C ARG A 96 -5.89 -14.37 11.40
N LYS A 97 -6.13 -15.27 12.35
CA LYS A 97 -5.34 -15.37 13.59
C LYS A 97 -3.98 -16.03 13.36
N ASP A 98 -3.94 -17.08 12.55
CA ASP A 98 -2.76 -17.85 12.11
C ASP A 98 -2.11 -17.21 10.86
N PHE A 99 -1.82 -15.93 10.95
CA PHE A 99 -1.34 -15.14 9.81
C PHE A 99 0.16 -15.38 9.56
N ASN A 100 0.45 -16.21 8.55
CA ASN A 100 1.79 -16.39 7.99
C ASN A 100 1.82 -15.88 6.54
N PRO A 101 2.36 -14.69 6.25
CA PRO A 101 2.35 -14.11 4.92
C PRO A 101 3.19 -14.89 3.90
N GLU A 102 4.24 -15.58 4.33
CA GLU A 102 5.08 -16.43 3.48
C GLU A 102 4.29 -17.62 2.95
N ASP A 103 3.68 -18.42 3.84
CA ASP A 103 2.89 -19.58 3.46
C ASP A 103 1.69 -19.21 2.58
N ILE A 104 1.07 -18.06 2.88
CA ILE A 104 -0.04 -17.55 2.07
C ILE A 104 0.43 -17.20 0.66
N ALA A 105 1.58 -16.53 0.51
CA ALA A 105 2.12 -16.15 -0.78
C ALA A 105 2.46 -17.38 -1.64
N ILE A 106 3.13 -18.37 -1.05
CA ILE A 106 3.47 -19.64 -1.70
C ILE A 106 2.19 -20.37 -2.15
N CYS A 107 1.20 -20.43 -1.28
CA CYS A 107 -0.10 -21.05 -1.59
C CYS A 107 -0.79 -20.35 -2.76
N TYR A 108 -0.85 -19.02 -2.78
CA TYR A 108 -1.49 -18.25 -3.85
C TYR A 108 -0.77 -18.43 -5.19
N GLU A 109 0.56 -18.42 -5.20
CA GLU A 109 1.34 -18.70 -6.42
C GLU A 109 1.09 -20.14 -6.91
N GLY A 110 1.11 -21.12 -6.01
CA GLY A 110 0.84 -22.53 -6.35
C GLY A 110 -0.58 -22.78 -6.89
N LEU A 111 -1.56 -21.98 -6.46
CA LEU A 111 -2.94 -22.02 -6.96
C LEU A 111 -3.15 -21.20 -8.24
N GLY A 112 -2.11 -20.57 -8.78
CA GLY A 112 -2.16 -19.88 -10.07
C GLY A 112 -2.67 -18.43 -9.99
N ALA A 113 -2.55 -17.76 -8.85
CA ALA A 113 -2.78 -16.33 -8.79
C ALA A 113 -1.88 -15.60 -9.81
N SER A 114 -2.39 -14.55 -10.44
CA SER A 114 -1.65 -13.74 -11.40
C SER A 114 -0.75 -12.72 -10.70
N CYS A 115 -1.26 -12.13 -9.63
CA CYS A 115 -0.57 -11.11 -8.83
C CYS A 115 -1.01 -11.24 -7.36
N ILE A 116 -0.24 -10.66 -6.46
CA ILE A 116 -0.58 -10.60 -5.04
C ILE A 116 -0.70 -9.13 -4.59
N SER A 117 -1.77 -8.83 -3.86
CA SER A 117 -1.98 -7.55 -3.17
C SER A 117 -1.65 -7.73 -1.68
N VAL A 118 -0.80 -6.86 -1.12
CA VAL A 118 -0.35 -6.95 0.26
C VAL A 118 -0.73 -5.68 1.01
N LEU A 119 -1.52 -5.81 2.09
CA LEU A 119 -1.85 -4.69 2.98
C LEU A 119 -0.61 -4.25 3.74
N THR A 120 -0.28 -2.94 3.66
CA THR A 120 0.86 -2.36 4.36
C THR A 120 0.46 -1.33 5.43
N ASP A 121 -0.82 -0.97 5.52
CA ASP A 121 -1.31 -0.13 6.61
C ASP A 121 -1.24 -0.84 7.96
N GLN A 122 -0.52 -0.24 8.93
CA GLN A 122 -0.25 -0.86 10.22
C GLN A 122 -1.44 -0.75 11.18
N ARG A 123 -1.97 0.45 11.36
CA ARG A 123 -2.93 0.73 12.42
C ARG A 123 -4.29 0.10 12.17
N PHE A 124 -4.79 0.20 10.95
CA PHE A 124 -6.17 -0.19 10.62
C PHE A 124 -6.28 -1.58 10.02
N PHE A 125 -5.21 -2.09 9.41
CA PHE A 125 -5.21 -3.38 8.73
C PHE A 125 -4.18 -4.37 9.30
N GLN A 126 -3.38 -3.97 10.29
CA GLN A 126 -2.30 -4.78 10.87
C GLN A 126 -1.33 -5.32 9.79
N GLY A 127 -1.16 -4.55 8.72
CA GLY A 127 -0.19 -4.79 7.67
C GLY A 127 1.16 -4.14 7.99
N SER A 128 2.15 -4.30 7.13
CA SER A 128 3.39 -3.54 7.22
C SER A 128 4.25 -3.69 5.96
N TYR A 129 5.24 -2.82 5.79
CA TYR A 129 6.23 -2.96 4.72
C TYR A 129 7.10 -4.21 4.90
N GLU A 130 7.35 -4.65 6.14
CA GLU A 130 8.08 -5.89 6.46
C GLU A 130 7.32 -7.13 5.98
N ILE A 131 5.98 -7.12 6.07
CA ILE A 131 5.14 -8.18 5.48
C ILE A 131 5.31 -8.19 3.95
N LEU A 132 5.30 -7.02 3.30
CA LEU A 132 5.53 -6.92 1.86
C LEU A 132 6.90 -7.46 1.46
N GLU A 133 7.95 -7.16 2.23
CA GLU A 133 9.31 -7.68 2.01
C GLU A 133 9.38 -9.21 2.19
N THR A 134 8.68 -9.75 3.18
CA THR A 134 8.57 -11.20 3.39
C THR A 134 7.90 -11.86 2.20
N VAL A 135 6.76 -11.33 1.76
CA VAL A 135 6.05 -11.83 0.57
C VAL A 135 6.93 -11.73 -0.67
N ARG A 136 7.70 -10.64 -0.85
CA ARG A 136 8.62 -10.51 -2.00
C ARG A 136 9.66 -11.60 -2.06
N LYS A 137 10.15 -12.06 -0.92
CA LYS A 137 11.14 -13.16 -0.83
C LYS A 137 10.54 -14.53 -1.12
N SER A 138 9.23 -14.68 -0.91
CA SER A 138 8.51 -15.97 -0.95
C SER A 138 7.84 -16.26 -2.29
N THR A 139 7.75 -15.27 -3.22
CA THR A 139 7.04 -15.44 -4.50
C THR A 139 7.71 -14.67 -5.64
N ASN A 140 7.54 -15.18 -6.85
CA ASN A 140 7.92 -14.49 -8.08
C ASN A 140 6.78 -13.69 -8.73
N LEU A 141 5.56 -13.72 -8.19
CA LEU A 141 4.43 -12.96 -8.72
C LEU A 141 4.65 -11.44 -8.56
N PRO A 142 4.09 -10.60 -9.45
CA PRO A 142 4.04 -9.16 -9.22
C PRO A 142 3.26 -8.81 -7.96
N LEU A 143 3.77 -7.84 -7.18
CA LEU A 143 3.21 -7.41 -5.91
C LEU A 143 2.62 -6.00 -5.99
N LEU A 144 1.39 -5.85 -5.51
CA LEU A 144 0.72 -4.56 -5.27
C LEU A 144 0.88 -4.17 -3.80
N CYS A 145 1.51 -3.03 -3.54
CA CYS A 145 1.42 -2.38 -2.22
C CYS A 145 0.04 -1.77 -2.04
N LYS A 146 -0.75 -2.35 -1.15
CA LYS A 146 -2.12 -1.89 -0.86
C LYS A 146 -2.14 -1.04 0.40
N ASP A 147 -2.07 0.26 0.21
CA ASP A 147 -2.04 1.28 1.25
C ASP A 147 -2.82 2.52 0.82
N PHE A 148 -2.96 3.49 1.71
CA PHE A 148 -3.49 4.82 1.45
C PHE A 148 -2.34 5.74 1.05
N ILE A 149 -2.06 5.83 -0.24
CA ILE A 149 -0.94 6.59 -0.80
C ILE A 149 -1.33 8.06 -0.90
N ILE A 150 -0.68 8.89 -0.09
CA ILE A 150 -0.91 10.35 -0.02
C ILE A 150 0.37 11.16 -0.24
N SER A 151 1.50 10.49 -0.42
CA SER A 151 2.81 11.12 -0.63
C SER A 151 3.67 10.29 -1.57
N ALA A 152 4.43 10.97 -2.43
CA ALA A 152 5.43 10.31 -3.30
C ALA A 152 6.45 9.48 -2.50
N TYR A 153 6.77 9.88 -1.27
CA TYR A 153 7.64 9.11 -0.37
C TYR A 153 7.20 7.66 -0.21
N GLN A 154 5.88 7.42 -0.08
CA GLN A 154 5.34 6.06 0.08
C GLN A 154 5.57 5.21 -1.19
N ILE A 155 5.57 5.81 -2.38
CA ILE A 155 5.82 5.11 -3.64
C ILE A 155 7.24 4.57 -3.65
N TYR A 156 8.23 5.42 -3.31
CA TYR A 156 9.62 4.99 -3.19
C TYR A 156 9.81 3.92 -2.11
N LYS A 157 9.18 4.10 -0.95
CA LYS A 157 9.24 3.13 0.14
C LYS A 157 8.63 1.79 -0.27
N ALA A 158 7.46 1.78 -0.91
CA ALA A 158 6.83 0.57 -1.43
C ALA A 158 7.74 -0.16 -2.43
N ARG A 159 8.36 0.60 -3.34
CA ARG A 159 9.30 0.02 -4.32
C ARG A 159 10.50 -0.62 -3.66
N VAL A 160 11.12 0.04 -2.68
CA VAL A 160 12.26 -0.52 -1.91
C VAL A 160 11.85 -1.78 -1.16
N SER A 161 10.62 -1.84 -0.65
CA SER A 161 10.08 -3.03 0.04
C SER A 161 9.57 -4.12 -0.91
N GLY A 162 9.79 -3.99 -2.22
CA GLY A 162 9.55 -5.04 -3.20
C GLY A 162 8.23 -4.98 -3.97
N ALA A 163 7.49 -3.86 -3.88
CA ALA A 163 6.30 -3.66 -4.71
C ALA A 163 6.66 -3.43 -6.18
N ASP A 164 5.82 -3.95 -7.05
CA ASP A 164 5.84 -3.72 -8.50
C ASP A 164 4.74 -2.73 -8.92
N ALA A 165 3.70 -2.59 -8.11
CA ALA A 165 2.58 -1.68 -8.31
C ALA A 165 2.11 -1.08 -6.98
N ILE A 166 1.37 0.02 -7.04
CA ILE A 166 0.71 0.68 -5.91
C ILE A 166 -0.78 0.89 -6.19
N LEU A 167 -1.58 1.04 -5.14
CA LEU A 167 -2.97 1.46 -5.25
C LEU A 167 -3.07 2.98 -5.08
N LEU A 168 -3.75 3.66 -6.00
CA LEU A 168 -4.17 5.04 -5.84
C LEU A 168 -5.69 5.08 -5.62
N ILE A 169 -6.13 5.78 -4.59
CA ILE A 169 -7.53 5.88 -4.20
C ILE A 169 -8.07 7.23 -4.68
N ALA A 170 -9.05 7.22 -5.58
CA ALA A 170 -9.59 8.44 -6.19
C ALA A 170 -10.24 9.43 -5.20
N ALA A 171 -10.52 9.00 -3.97
CA ALA A 171 -11.13 9.84 -2.94
C ALA A 171 -10.13 10.59 -2.05
N ILE A 172 -8.81 10.35 -2.23
CA ILE A 172 -7.74 10.98 -1.46
C ILE A 172 -6.64 11.50 -2.36
#